data_a373e8a96a9ce26c57e46c2401b6e224
#
_entry.id   a373e8a96a9ce26c57e46c2401b6e224
#
_cell.length_a   1.000
_cell.length_b   1.000
_cell.length_c   1.000
_cell.angle_alpha   90.00
_cell.angle_beta   90.00
_cell.angle_gamma   90.00
#
_symmetry.space_group_name_H-M   'P 1'
#
loop_
_entity.id
_entity.type
_entity.pdbx_description
1 polymer ?
#
loop_
_entity_poly.entity_id
_entity_poly.type
_entity_poly.pdbx_seq_one_letter_code
_entity_poly.pdbx_strand_id
1 'polypeptide(L)'
;LQAFVSRFSANASKARQATSRQRQLEKIEVAEIKPSSRQNPFIRFETEKKLHNMAVECNALTKKFDRPIFKNFKIAIRPGEKVAIIGQNGAGKTTLLKTILSKRFDGIPADTGDVKWAENANVGVMPQDTSECFPQEETLFEWMTQWRKPGDDDQAVRGILGRLLFSGDEIGKTVKVVSGGEKGRLIWGKLMLQKHNVLAMDEPTNHMDMESIESLQISLEKYEGTLIFVSHDREFVSALANRILEVRNDGTISDYSGTYEEYLRSQALTG
;
A
#
# COMPACT_ATOMS: atom_id res chain seq x y z
N LEU A 1 38.51 3.31 -14.33
CA LEU A 1 39.72 2.47 -14.34
C LEU A 1 40.06 2.01 -15.76
N GLN A 2 39.12 1.44 -16.55
CA GLN A 2 39.36 1.02 -17.93
C GLN A 2 39.87 2.18 -18.82
N ALA A 3 39.26 3.37 -18.74
CA ALA A 3 39.71 4.56 -19.47
C ALA A 3 41.11 5.03 -19.04
N PHE A 4 41.56 4.75 -17.83
CA PHE A 4 42.89 5.05 -17.38
C PHE A 4 43.91 4.04 -17.95
N VAL A 5 43.58 2.73 -17.93
CA VAL A 5 44.44 1.67 -18.45
C VAL A 5 44.70 1.87 -19.94
N SER A 6 43.67 2.14 -20.74
CA SER A 6 43.78 2.37 -22.20
C SER A 6 44.62 3.63 -22.54
N ARG A 7 44.60 4.68 -21.70
CA ARG A 7 45.29 5.94 -21.94
C ARG A 7 46.80 5.91 -21.63
N PHE A 8 47.22 5.00 -20.73
CA PHE A 8 48.60 4.99 -20.20
C PHE A 8 49.35 3.68 -20.46
N SER A 9 48.78 2.71 -21.14
CA SER A 9 49.39 1.44 -21.49
C SER A 9 50.64 1.59 -22.39
N ALA A 10 50.70 2.67 -23.20
CA ALA A 10 51.81 2.94 -24.13
C ALA A 10 52.99 3.70 -23.49
N ASN A 11 52.91 4.12 -22.23
CA ASN A 11 53.96 4.86 -21.56
C ASN A 11 54.75 3.97 -20.61
N ALA A 12 56.04 3.68 -20.93
CA ALA A 12 56.91 2.75 -20.21
C ALA A 12 57.05 3.08 -18.70
N SER A 13 57.07 4.36 -18.32
CA SER A 13 57.20 4.81 -16.94
C SER A 13 55.94 4.54 -16.08
N LYS A 14 54.77 4.44 -16.73
CA LYS A 14 53.46 4.18 -16.08
C LYS A 14 52.91 2.78 -16.34
N ALA A 15 53.63 1.97 -17.13
CA ALA A 15 53.20 0.59 -17.46
C ALA A 15 52.97 -0.28 -16.21
N ARG A 16 53.86 -0.15 -15.20
CA ARG A 16 53.68 -0.90 -13.93
C ARG A 16 52.40 -0.50 -13.17
N GLN A 17 52.05 0.75 -13.19
CA GLN A 17 50.79 1.23 -12.56
C GLN A 17 49.54 0.78 -13.34
N ALA A 18 49.65 0.78 -14.71
CA ALA A 18 48.59 0.27 -15.56
C ALA A 18 48.37 -1.22 -15.35
N THR A 19 49.44 -2.02 -15.28
CA THR A 19 49.36 -3.47 -15.00
C THR A 19 48.83 -3.77 -13.62
N SER A 20 49.21 -2.99 -12.58
CA SER A 20 48.68 -3.14 -11.24
C SER A 20 47.18 -2.85 -11.18
N ARG A 21 46.71 -1.81 -11.87
CA ARG A 21 45.28 -1.48 -11.94
C ARG A 21 44.49 -2.45 -12.81
N GLN A 22 45.09 -3.05 -13.82
CA GLN A 22 44.51 -4.11 -14.61
C GLN A 22 44.30 -5.38 -13.76
N ARG A 23 45.31 -5.75 -12.96
CA ARG A 23 45.18 -6.86 -11.97
C ARG A 23 44.15 -6.57 -10.88
N GLN A 24 43.92 -5.30 -10.51
CA GLN A 24 42.84 -4.90 -9.61
C GLN A 24 41.46 -5.01 -10.29
N LEU A 25 41.35 -4.71 -11.58
CA LEU A 25 40.15 -4.91 -12.38
C LEU A 25 39.81 -6.41 -12.52
N GLU A 26 40.80 -7.24 -12.77
CA GLU A 26 40.64 -8.71 -12.87
C GLU A 26 40.29 -9.36 -11.51
N LYS A 27 40.69 -8.72 -10.40
CA LYS A 27 40.32 -9.13 -9.03
C LYS A 27 38.97 -8.60 -8.55
N ILE A 28 38.41 -7.61 -9.22
CA ILE A 28 37.01 -7.22 -9.06
C ILE A 28 36.21 -8.28 -9.86
N GLU A 29 36.12 -9.49 -9.32
CA GLU A 29 35.00 -10.33 -9.62
C GLU A 29 33.77 -9.48 -9.29
N VAL A 30 33.08 -9.01 -10.31
CA VAL A 30 31.69 -8.61 -10.21
C VAL A 30 31.03 -9.88 -9.69
N ALA A 31 30.82 -9.95 -8.38
CA ALA A 31 30.01 -11.01 -7.83
C ALA A 31 28.73 -10.95 -8.68
N GLU A 32 28.52 -11.97 -9.50
CA GLU A 32 27.23 -12.16 -10.14
C GLU A 32 26.26 -12.17 -8.99
N ILE A 33 25.53 -11.05 -8.85
CA ILE A 33 24.40 -10.97 -7.93
C ILE A 33 23.47 -12.02 -8.51
N LYS A 34 23.53 -13.23 -7.93
CA LYS A 34 22.58 -14.29 -8.27
C LYS A 34 21.22 -13.60 -8.15
N PRO A 35 20.40 -13.61 -9.22
CA PRO A 35 19.08 -13.05 -9.13
C PRO A 35 18.45 -13.61 -7.86
N SER A 36 17.91 -12.76 -7.01
CA SER A 36 17.29 -13.16 -5.75
C SER A 36 16.39 -14.36 -6.06
N SER A 37 16.58 -15.48 -5.38
CA SER A 37 15.69 -16.64 -5.50
C SER A 37 14.31 -16.35 -4.87
N ARG A 38 14.14 -15.17 -4.30
CA ARG A 38 12.89 -14.66 -3.76
C ARG A 38 11.98 -14.26 -4.90
N GLN A 39 10.82 -14.86 -4.92
CA GLN A 39 9.77 -14.53 -5.88
C GLN A 39 8.94 -13.36 -5.35
N ASN A 40 8.66 -12.41 -6.22
CA ASN A 40 7.75 -11.31 -5.88
C ASN A 40 6.30 -11.77 -6.09
N PRO A 41 5.39 -11.49 -5.17
CA PRO A 41 3.98 -11.75 -5.40
C PRO A 41 3.47 -10.89 -6.56
N PHE A 42 2.61 -11.45 -7.40
CA PHE A 42 2.00 -10.69 -8.49
C PHE A 42 0.64 -10.15 -8.05
N ILE A 43 0.60 -8.86 -7.74
CA ILE A 43 -0.61 -8.17 -7.28
C ILE A 43 -1.14 -7.32 -8.43
N ARG A 44 -2.46 -7.38 -8.65
CA ARG A 44 -3.16 -6.52 -9.61
C ARG A 44 -4.56 -6.23 -9.11
N PHE A 45 -4.79 -4.99 -8.70
CA PHE A 45 -6.13 -4.53 -8.37
C PHE A 45 -6.83 -4.01 -9.63
N GLU A 46 -8.05 -4.45 -9.84
CA GLU A 46 -8.91 -4.04 -10.95
C GLU A 46 -10.19 -3.43 -10.39
N THR A 47 -10.83 -2.57 -11.19
CA THR A 47 -12.14 -2.01 -10.87
C THR A 47 -13.20 -2.63 -11.78
N GLU A 48 -14.33 -3.06 -11.21
CA GLU A 48 -15.44 -3.55 -12.01
C GLU A 48 -16.27 -2.42 -12.62
N LYS A 49 -16.53 -1.38 -11.82
CA LYS A 49 -17.31 -0.20 -12.21
C LYS A 49 -16.55 1.06 -11.82
N LYS A 50 -16.41 1.99 -12.76
CA LYS A 50 -15.82 3.31 -12.47
C LYS A 50 -16.80 4.17 -11.69
N LEU A 51 -16.26 4.97 -10.78
CA LEU A 51 -17.02 6.04 -10.13
C LEU A 51 -17.08 7.26 -11.05
N HIS A 52 -18.12 8.03 -10.91
CA HIS A 52 -18.31 9.30 -11.61
C HIS A 52 -18.53 10.40 -10.59
N ASN A 53 -18.04 11.62 -10.87
CA ASN A 53 -18.18 12.84 -10.08
C ASN A 53 -17.52 12.81 -8.70
N MET A 54 -17.95 11.96 -7.77
CA MET A 54 -17.51 11.92 -6.39
C MET A 54 -17.35 10.46 -5.93
N ALA A 55 -16.32 10.17 -5.14
CA ALA A 55 -16.20 8.90 -4.45
C ALA A 55 -16.84 8.99 -3.04
N VAL A 56 -16.42 9.97 -2.25
CA VAL A 56 -16.97 10.23 -0.91
C VAL A 56 -16.93 11.71 -0.59
N GLU A 57 -17.96 12.20 0.07
CA GLU A 57 -18.06 13.54 0.64
C GLU A 57 -18.27 13.45 2.15
N CYS A 58 -17.47 14.19 2.89
CA CYS A 58 -17.55 14.29 4.34
C CYS A 58 -17.88 15.74 4.72
N ASN A 59 -18.94 15.94 5.50
CA ASN A 59 -19.44 17.23 5.90
C ASN A 59 -19.38 17.41 7.42
N ALA A 60 -18.53 18.33 7.88
CA ALA A 60 -18.44 18.75 9.28
C ALA A 60 -18.24 17.57 10.28
N LEU A 61 -17.45 16.56 9.89
CA LEU A 61 -17.20 15.41 10.73
C LEU A 61 -16.47 15.80 12.01
N THR A 62 -16.99 15.34 13.13
CA THR A 62 -16.32 15.44 14.43
C THR A 62 -16.25 14.06 15.06
N LYS A 63 -15.11 13.74 15.66
CA LYS A 63 -14.91 12.50 16.42
C LYS A 63 -14.17 12.79 17.71
N LYS A 64 -14.69 12.26 18.80
CA LYS A 64 -14.07 12.29 20.12
C LYS A 64 -14.15 10.90 20.77
N PHE A 65 -13.21 10.59 21.60
CA PHE A 65 -13.26 9.59 22.63
C PHE A 65 -13.11 10.33 23.98
N ASP A 66 -12.16 9.96 24.81
CA ASP A 66 -11.82 10.70 26.03
C ASP A 66 -11.30 12.11 25.72
N ARG A 67 -10.72 12.29 24.52
CA ARG A 67 -10.28 13.58 23.97
C ARG A 67 -10.83 13.78 22.55
N PRO A 68 -10.94 15.03 22.09
CA PRO A 68 -11.23 15.31 20.68
C PRO A 68 -10.12 14.72 19.79
N ILE A 69 -10.51 13.99 18.73
CA ILE A 69 -9.59 13.46 17.73
C ILE A 69 -9.52 14.44 16.55
N PHE A 70 -10.66 14.87 16.05
CA PHE A 70 -10.78 15.95 15.06
C PHE A 70 -12.16 16.60 15.16
N LYS A 71 -12.25 17.85 14.66
CA LYS A 71 -13.48 18.64 14.70
C LYS A 71 -13.76 19.30 13.35
N ASN A 72 -15.01 19.31 12.95
CA ASN A 72 -15.53 20.02 11.78
C ASN A 72 -14.74 19.71 10.48
N PHE A 73 -14.29 18.48 10.32
CA PHE A 73 -13.53 18.06 9.14
C PHE A 73 -14.45 17.96 7.92
N LYS A 74 -14.00 18.53 6.82
CA LYS A 74 -14.72 18.51 5.54
C LYS A 74 -13.77 18.08 4.44
N ILE A 75 -14.20 17.15 3.59
CA ILE A 75 -13.47 16.76 2.41
C ILE A 75 -14.43 16.20 1.36
N ALA A 76 -14.08 16.42 0.10
CA ALA A 76 -14.64 15.72 -1.03
C ALA A 76 -13.51 14.99 -1.77
N ILE A 77 -13.60 13.65 -1.87
CA ILE A 77 -12.62 12.82 -2.56
C ILE A 77 -13.20 12.41 -3.91
N ARG A 78 -12.45 12.68 -4.97
CA ARG A 78 -12.86 12.38 -6.34
C ARG A 78 -12.42 10.98 -6.77
N PRO A 79 -13.05 10.39 -7.79
CA PRO A 79 -12.59 9.15 -8.38
C PRO A 79 -11.13 9.24 -8.86
N GLY A 80 -10.34 8.21 -8.56
CA GLY A 80 -8.94 8.12 -8.95
C GLY A 80 -7.97 8.90 -8.07
N GLU A 81 -8.43 9.69 -7.09
CA GLU A 81 -7.52 10.31 -6.11
C GLU A 81 -6.87 9.24 -5.24
N LYS A 82 -5.59 9.45 -4.93
CA LYS A 82 -4.79 8.63 -4.01
C LYS A 82 -4.45 9.48 -2.78
N VAL A 83 -5.27 9.34 -1.76
CA VAL A 83 -5.25 10.16 -0.55
C VAL A 83 -4.47 9.46 0.55
N ALA A 84 -3.32 10.01 0.91
CA ALA A 84 -2.56 9.54 2.07
C ALA A 84 -2.96 10.28 3.34
N ILE A 85 -3.21 9.55 4.41
CA ILE A 85 -3.44 10.06 5.76
C ILE A 85 -2.16 9.88 6.55
N ILE A 86 -1.52 10.99 6.89
CA ILE A 86 -0.25 11.01 7.61
C ILE A 86 -0.38 11.73 8.95
N GLY A 87 0.62 11.63 9.81
CA GLY A 87 0.68 12.28 11.12
C GLY A 87 1.38 11.43 12.17
N GLN A 88 1.58 11.99 13.34
CA GLN A 88 2.25 11.30 14.45
C GLN A 88 1.45 10.06 14.91
N ASN A 89 2.14 9.14 15.61
CA ASN A 89 1.46 8.01 16.23
C ASN A 89 0.48 8.50 17.31
N GLY A 90 -0.73 7.94 17.29
CA GLY A 90 -1.80 8.36 18.22
C GLY A 90 -2.53 9.66 17.84
N ALA A 91 -2.19 10.31 16.71
CA ALA A 91 -2.87 11.52 16.24
C ALA A 91 -4.32 11.27 15.77
N GLY A 92 -4.68 10.02 15.46
CA GLY A 92 -6.05 9.66 15.05
C GLY A 92 -6.20 9.29 13.57
N LYS A 93 -5.11 8.93 12.87
CA LYS A 93 -5.12 8.53 11.45
C LYS A 93 -6.11 7.40 11.16
N THR A 94 -5.97 6.27 11.86
CA THR A 94 -6.88 5.12 11.79
C THR A 94 -8.32 5.52 12.12
N THR A 95 -8.50 6.38 13.12
CA THR A 95 -9.82 6.90 13.50
C THR A 95 -10.44 7.71 12.38
N LEU A 96 -9.66 8.58 11.71
CA LEU A 96 -10.14 9.35 10.57
C LEU A 96 -10.55 8.42 9.42
N LEU A 97 -9.68 7.47 9.03
CA LEU A 97 -9.99 6.49 7.99
C LEU A 97 -11.28 5.72 8.31
N LYS A 98 -11.38 5.15 9.52
CA LYS A 98 -12.58 4.42 9.97
C LYS A 98 -13.82 5.31 10.01
N THR A 99 -13.70 6.60 10.34
CA THR A 99 -14.84 7.52 10.35
C THR A 99 -15.30 7.87 8.93
N ILE A 100 -14.38 8.01 7.97
CA ILE A 100 -14.70 8.18 6.55
C ILE A 100 -15.42 6.93 6.01
N LEU A 101 -14.97 5.72 6.37
CA LEU A 101 -15.63 4.47 6.00
C LEU A 101 -17.05 4.37 6.55
N SER A 102 -17.30 4.98 7.71
CA SER A 102 -18.59 4.95 8.40
C SER A 102 -19.13 3.52 8.62
N LYS A 103 -20.30 3.38 9.18
CA LYS A 103 -20.94 2.06 9.34
C LYS A 103 -21.21 1.32 8.01
N ARG A 104 -21.22 2.05 6.90
CA ARG A 104 -21.50 1.44 5.59
C ARG A 104 -20.40 0.44 5.16
N PHE A 105 -19.15 0.69 5.56
CA PHE A 105 -17.99 -0.10 5.19
C PHE A 105 -17.17 -0.51 6.42
N ASP A 106 -17.84 -1.04 7.44
CA ASP A 106 -17.25 -1.55 8.68
C ASP A 106 -16.38 -0.54 9.46
N GLY A 107 -16.64 0.75 9.23
CA GLY A 107 -16.01 1.84 9.96
C GLY A 107 -16.77 2.22 11.23
N ILE A 108 -16.39 3.35 11.80
CA ILE A 108 -17.03 3.90 13.00
C ILE A 108 -17.89 5.12 12.68
N PRO A 109 -18.98 5.38 13.41
CA PRO A 109 -19.78 6.57 13.19
C PRO A 109 -19.02 7.83 13.64
N ALA A 110 -19.21 8.93 12.93
CA ALA A 110 -18.90 10.24 13.45
C ALA A 110 -19.84 10.59 14.63
N ASP A 111 -19.40 11.46 15.52
CA ASP A 111 -20.26 11.97 16.59
C ASP A 111 -21.18 13.08 16.06
N THR A 112 -20.69 13.90 15.13
CA THR A 112 -21.46 14.87 14.35
C THR A 112 -20.98 14.94 12.92
N GLY A 113 -21.81 15.45 12.02
CA GLY A 113 -21.57 15.50 10.59
C GLY A 113 -22.04 14.24 9.87
N ASP A 114 -21.86 14.20 8.56
CA ASP A 114 -22.29 13.12 7.70
C ASP A 114 -21.22 12.72 6.69
N VAL A 115 -21.26 11.43 6.30
CA VAL A 115 -20.44 10.84 5.24
C VAL A 115 -21.35 10.35 4.14
N LYS A 116 -21.12 10.85 2.94
CA LYS A 116 -21.91 10.51 1.76
C LYS A 116 -21.04 9.85 0.71
N TRP A 117 -21.15 8.55 0.59
CA TRP A 117 -20.50 7.76 -0.46
C TRP A 117 -21.32 7.78 -1.73
N ALA A 118 -20.64 7.69 -2.88
CA ALA A 118 -21.33 7.43 -4.14
C ALA A 118 -22.22 6.19 -4.04
N GLU A 119 -23.32 6.17 -4.76
CA GLU A 119 -24.27 5.05 -4.72
C GLU A 119 -23.63 3.72 -5.13
N ASN A 120 -22.81 3.76 -6.19
CA ASN A 120 -22.09 2.62 -6.72
C ASN A 120 -20.66 2.45 -6.11
N ALA A 121 -20.38 3.11 -4.99
CA ALA A 121 -19.12 2.88 -4.28
C ALA A 121 -19.07 1.44 -3.76
N ASN A 122 -18.01 0.75 -4.16
CA ASN A 122 -17.64 -0.59 -3.71
C ASN A 122 -16.25 -0.48 -3.07
N VAL A 123 -16.21 -0.50 -1.74
CA VAL A 123 -14.99 -0.22 -0.96
C VAL A 123 -14.40 -1.50 -0.43
N GLY A 124 -13.15 -1.77 -0.81
CA GLY A 124 -12.34 -2.83 -0.24
C GLY A 124 -11.51 -2.28 0.93
N VAL A 125 -11.59 -2.94 2.07
CA VAL A 125 -10.90 -2.49 3.28
C VAL A 125 -9.80 -3.47 3.66
N MET A 126 -8.59 -2.93 3.91
CA MET A 126 -7.49 -3.63 4.57
C MET A 126 -7.28 -2.98 5.94
N PRO A 127 -7.64 -3.65 7.04
CA PRO A 127 -7.45 -3.12 8.38
C PRO A 127 -5.98 -3.24 8.82
N GLN A 128 -5.58 -2.44 9.80
CA GLN A 128 -4.25 -2.51 10.41
C GLN A 128 -4.00 -3.87 11.10
N ASP A 129 -4.98 -4.36 11.85
CA ASP A 129 -4.95 -5.70 12.45
C ASP A 129 -5.75 -6.66 11.56
N THR A 130 -5.04 -7.56 10.92
CA THR A 130 -5.63 -8.57 10.04
C THR A 130 -6.12 -9.81 10.79
N SER A 131 -5.84 -9.95 12.08
CA SER A 131 -6.18 -11.15 12.86
C SER A 131 -7.69 -11.40 12.94
N GLU A 132 -8.48 -10.33 13.03
CA GLU A 132 -9.94 -10.40 13.07
C GLU A 132 -10.58 -10.87 11.75
N CYS A 133 -9.82 -10.80 10.65
CA CYS A 133 -10.27 -11.24 9.33
C CYS A 133 -10.30 -12.77 9.18
N PHE A 134 -9.73 -13.50 10.15
CA PHE A 134 -9.55 -14.95 10.11
C PHE A 134 -10.12 -15.63 11.37
N PRO A 135 -11.44 -15.54 11.61
CA PRO A 135 -12.06 -16.02 12.86
C PRO A 135 -12.18 -17.53 12.92
N GLN A 136 -12.22 -18.23 11.79
CA GLN A 136 -12.50 -19.66 11.69
C GLN A 136 -11.24 -20.49 11.42
N GLU A 137 -11.34 -21.81 11.66
CA GLU A 137 -10.27 -22.77 11.30
C GLU A 137 -10.50 -23.30 9.88
N GLU A 138 -10.31 -22.41 8.91
CA GLU A 138 -10.45 -22.71 7.49
C GLU A 138 -9.09 -22.87 6.84
N THR A 139 -9.03 -23.59 5.73
CA THR A 139 -7.86 -23.59 4.86
C THR A 139 -7.77 -22.26 4.11
N LEU A 140 -6.57 -21.94 3.59
CA LEU A 140 -6.39 -20.74 2.74
C LEU A 140 -7.35 -20.75 1.55
N PHE A 141 -7.57 -21.93 0.98
CA PHE A 141 -8.48 -22.09 -0.17
C PHE A 141 -9.94 -21.85 0.21
N GLU A 142 -10.40 -22.43 1.30
CA GLU A 142 -11.77 -22.24 1.80
C GLU A 142 -12.03 -20.79 2.15
N TRP A 143 -11.10 -20.15 2.89
CA TRP A 143 -11.23 -18.75 3.25
C TRP A 143 -11.27 -17.85 2.00
N MET A 144 -10.41 -18.07 1.01
CA MET A 144 -10.40 -17.28 -0.22
C MET A 144 -11.66 -17.50 -1.05
N THR A 145 -12.21 -18.72 -1.06
CA THR A 145 -13.40 -19.10 -1.80
C THR A 145 -14.65 -18.32 -1.39
N GLN A 146 -14.75 -17.88 -0.13
CA GLN A 146 -15.88 -17.06 0.36
C GLN A 146 -15.99 -15.71 -0.36
N TRP A 147 -14.91 -15.21 -0.92
CA TRP A 147 -14.85 -13.91 -1.57
C TRP A 147 -15.06 -13.96 -3.08
N ARG A 148 -15.40 -15.13 -3.62
CA ARG A 148 -15.70 -15.32 -5.05
C ARG A 148 -16.88 -14.47 -5.48
N LYS A 149 -16.80 -13.98 -6.72
CA LYS A 149 -17.95 -13.41 -7.40
C LYS A 149 -18.77 -14.50 -8.10
N PRO A 150 -20.04 -14.26 -8.40
CA PRO A 150 -20.80 -15.12 -9.27
C PRO A 150 -20.08 -15.30 -10.62
N GLY A 151 -19.78 -16.55 -10.99
CA GLY A 151 -19.05 -16.89 -12.21
C GLY A 151 -17.56 -17.21 -12.00
N ASP A 152 -16.98 -16.91 -10.85
CA ASP A 152 -15.64 -17.36 -10.53
C ASP A 152 -15.63 -18.85 -10.17
N ASP A 153 -14.67 -19.58 -10.71
CA ASP A 153 -14.46 -21.00 -10.42
C ASP A 153 -13.30 -21.21 -9.43
N ASP A 154 -13.06 -22.46 -9.07
CA ASP A 154 -11.96 -22.85 -8.19
C ASP A 154 -10.58 -22.51 -8.80
N GLN A 155 -10.48 -22.48 -10.13
CA GLN A 155 -9.25 -22.13 -10.83
C GLN A 155 -8.92 -20.65 -10.66
N ALA A 156 -9.91 -19.76 -10.65
CA ALA A 156 -9.73 -18.34 -10.37
C ALA A 156 -9.15 -18.12 -8.96
N VAL A 157 -9.68 -18.82 -7.95
CA VAL A 157 -9.19 -18.76 -6.57
C VAL A 157 -7.76 -19.29 -6.47
N ARG A 158 -7.47 -20.48 -7.02
CA ARG A 158 -6.13 -21.06 -7.05
C ARG A 158 -5.14 -20.19 -7.80
N GLY A 159 -5.56 -19.56 -8.90
CA GLY A 159 -4.75 -18.64 -9.68
C GLY A 159 -4.34 -17.40 -8.86
N ILE A 160 -5.23 -16.83 -8.04
CA ILE A 160 -4.89 -15.70 -7.16
C ILE A 160 -3.96 -16.15 -6.03
N LEU A 161 -4.25 -17.28 -5.38
CA LEU A 161 -3.37 -17.82 -4.34
C LEU A 161 -1.96 -18.05 -4.88
N GLY A 162 -1.83 -18.65 -6.08
CA GLY A 162 -0.55 -18.85 -6.73
C GLY A 162 0.21 -17.55 -7.05
N ARG A 163 -0.49 -16.49 -7.51
CA ARG A 163 0.10 -15.16 -7.72
C ARG A 163 0.62 -14.55 -6.42
N LEU A 164 0.00 -14.87 -5.29
CA LEU A 164 0.41 -14.42 -3.96
C LEU A 164 1.42 -15.33 -3.29
N LEU A 165 2.01 -16.26 -4.07
CA LEU A 165 3.05 -17.21 -3.65
C LEU A 165 2.53 -18.31 -2.69
N PHE A 166 1.24 -18.59 -2.70
CA PHE A 166 0.70 -19.77 -2.04
C PHE A 166 0.50 -20.87 -3.08
N SER A 167 1.33 -21.91 -3.03
CA SER A 167 1.33 -22.97 -4.05
C SER A 167 1.32 -24.37 -3.42
N GLY A 168 0.91 -25.36 -4.20
CA GLY A 168 0.95 -26.78 -3.80
C GLY A 168 0.16 -27.03 -2.51
N ASP A 169 0.82 -27.65 -1.53
CA ASP A 169 0.21 -28.02 -0.26
C ASP A 169 -0.09 -26.84 0.65
N GLU A 170 0.45 -25.65 0.36
CA GLU A 170 0.25 -24.47 1.20
C GLU A 170 -1.19 -23.99 1.22
N ILE A 171 -1.91 -24.13 0.10
CA ILE A 171 -3.33 -23.72 0.02
C ILE A 171 -4.24 -24.56 0.92
N GLY A 172 -3.80 -25.73 1.35
CA GLY A 172 -4.49 -26.59 2.31
C GLY A 172 -4.15 -26.33 3.77
N LYS A 173 -3.18 -25.42 4.06
CA LYS A 173 -2.88 -25.00 5.44
C LYS A 173 -4.02 -24.19 6.01
N THR A 174 -4.20 -24.26 7.33
CA THR A 174 -5.16 -23.41 8.03
C THR A 174 -4.69 -21.96 8.10
N VAL A 175 -5.61 -21.01 7.95
CA VAL A 175 -5.31 -19.55 8.05
C VAL A 175 -4.71 -19.13 9.41
N LYS A 176 -4.87 -19.97 10.45
CA LYS A 176 -4.29 -19.70 11.78
C LYS A 176 -2.77 -19.86 11.85
N VAL A 177 -2.19 -20.74 11.03
CA VAL A 177 -0.76 -21.06 11.10
C VAL A 177 0.10 -20.17 10.20
N VAL A 178 -0.51 -19.33 9.37
CA VAL A 178 0.23 -18.43 8.48
C VAL A 178 0.70 -17.18 9.21
N SER A 179 1.85 -16.66 8.79
CA SER A 179 2.45 -15.44 9.34
C SER A 179 1.62 -14.18 9.10
N GLY A 180 1.92 -13.10 9.80
CA GLY A 180 1.24 -11.80 9.59
C GLY A 180 1.36 -11.29 8.15
N GLY A 181 2.54 -11.41 7.53
CA GLY A 181 2.74 -11.03 6.13
C GLY A 181 1.93 -11.90 5.16
N GLU A 182 1.83 -13.22 5.41
CA GLU A 182 0.98 -14.11 4.63
C GLU A 182 -0.51 -13.77 4.77
N LYS A 183 -0.97 -13.44 5.98
CA LYS A 183 -2.32 -12.93 6.21
C LYS A 183 -2.61 -11.66 5.41
N GLY A 184 -1.66 -10.72 5.39
CA GLY A 184 -1.79 -9.52 4.58
C GLY A 184 -1.90 -9.84 3.09
N ARG A 185 -1.07 -10.76 2.56
CA ARG A 185 -1.19 -11.21 1.16
C ARG A 185 -2.55 -11.85 0.87
N LEU A 186 -3.12 -12.62 1.80
CA LEU A 186 -4.48 -13.17 1.66
C LEU A 186 -5.55 -12.06 1.56
N ILE A 187 -5.44 -10.99 2.38
CA ILE A 187 -6.33 -9.83 2.25
C ILE A 187 -6.19 -9.18 0.88
N TRP A 188 -4.97 -9.04 0.34
CA TRP A 188 -4.80 -8.54 -1.03
C TRP A 188 -5.49 -9.44 -2.06
N GLY A 189 -5.41 -10.76 -1.89
CA GLY A 189 -6.12 -11.72 -2.75
C GLY A 189 -7.65 -11.53 -2.72
N LYS A 190 -8.21 -11.34 -1.53
CA LYS A 190 -9.62 -10.99 -1.35
C LYS A 190 -9.96 -9.72 -2.16
N LEU A 191 -9.15 -8.65 -2.01
CA LEU A 191 -9.37 -7.38 -2.70
C LEU A 191 -9.24 -7.54 -4.23
N MET A 192 -8.32 -8.39 -4.70
CA MET A 192 -8.17 -8.70 -6.13
C MET A 192 -9.40 -9.43 -6.69
N LEU A 193 -9.96 -10.40 -5.95
CA LEU A 193 -11.19 -11.12 -6.37
C LEU A 193 -12.39 -10.17 -6.47
N GLN A 194 -12.54 -9.29 -5.51
CA GLN A 194 -13.74 -8.46 -5.37
C GLN A 194 -13.77 -7.22 -6.29
N LYS A 195 -12.64 -6.84 -6.92
CA LYS A 195 -12.53 -5.76 -7.91
C LYS A 195 -13.19 -4.44 -7.48
N HIS A 196 -12.79 -3.94 -6.33
CA HIS A 196 -13.31 -2.71 -5.74
C HIS A 196 -12.97 -1.48 -6.57
N ASN A 197 -13.81 -0.43 -6.52
CA ASN A 197 -13.53 0.86 -7.13
C ASN A 197 -12.97 1.89 -6.14
N VAL A 198 -12.98 1.55 -4.85
CA VAL A 198 -12.26 2.26 -3.80
C VAL A 198 -11.50 1.25 -2.95
N LEU A 199 -10.26 1.55 -2.62
CA LEU A 199 -9.48 0.80 -1.64
C LEU A 199 -9.19 1.71 -0.45
N ALA A 200 -9.44 1.19 0.76
CA ALA A 200 -9.12 1.83 2.02
C ALA A 200 -8.15 0.93 2.80
N MET A 201 -6.93 1.42 3.04
CA MET A 201 -5.87 0.60 3.62
C MET A 201 -5.27 1.29 4.84
N ASP A 202 -5.17 0.57 5.95
CA ASP A 202 -4.56 1.06 7.19
C ASP A 202 -3.23 0.37 7.41
N GLU A 203 -2.12 1.11 7.24
CA GLU A 203 -0.73 0.64 7.35
C GLU A 203 -0.43 -0.63 6.54
N PRO A 204 -0.68 -0.63 5.21
CA PRO A 204 -0.67 -1.85 4.39
C PRO A 204 0.72 -2.48 4.22
N THR A 205 1.79 -1.79 4.61
CA THR A 205 3.18 -2.25 4.53
C THR A 205 3.66 -2.94 5.81
N ASN A 206 2.88 -2.87 6.89
CA ASN A 206 3.26 -3.44 8.18
C ASN A 206 3.40 -4.96 8.11
N HIS A 207 4.49 -5.47 8.68
CA HIS A 207 4.84 -6.90 8.73
C HIS A 207 5.09 -7.56 7.35
N MET A 208 5.29 -6.75 6.30
CA MET A 208 5.59 -7.24 4.95
C MET A 208 7.08 -7.27 4.68
N ASP A 209 7.51 -8.22 3.85
CA ASP A 209 8.84 -8.20 3.27
C ASP A 209 8.94 -7.13 2.16
N MET A 210 10.17 -6.74 1.84
CA MET A 210 10.46 -5.68 0.86
C MET A 210 9.87 -5.99 -0.52
N GLU A 211 9.96 -7.25 -0.94
CA GLU A 211 9.47 -7.73 -2.23
C GLU A 211 7.92 -7.60 -2.32
N SER A 212 7.23 -7.88 -1.21
CA SER A 212 5.78 -7.71 -1.11
C SER A 212 5.37 -6.23 -1.11
N ILE A 213 6.13 -5.36 -0.41
CA ILE A 213 5.90 -3.91 -0.40
C ILE A 213 6.05 -3.33 -1.80
N GLU A 214 7.14 -3.67 -2.51
CA GLU A 214 7.38 -3.22 -3.89
C GLU A 214 6.27 -3.66 -4.84
N SER A 215 5.85 -4.92 -4.75
CA SER A 215 4.76 -5.46 -5.57
C SER A 215 3.42 -4.78 -5.29
N LEU A 216 3.12 -4.50 -4.03
CA LEU A 216 1.94 -3.75 -3.61
C LEU A 216 1.98 -2.33 -4.17
N GLN A 217 3.10 -1.63 -4.02
CA GLN A 217 3.29 -0.27 -4.52
C GLN A 217 3.05 -0.21 -6.02
N ILE A 218 3.72 -1.05 -6.81
CA ILE A 218 3.57 -1.11 -8.28
C ILE A 218 2.10 -1.37 -8.67
N SER A 219 1.41 -2.23 -7.93
CA SER A 219 -0.01 -2.52 -8.18
C SER A 219 -0.90 -1.32 -7.89
N LEU A 220 -0.66 -0.61 -6.78
CA LEU A 220 -1.45 0.56 -6.39
C LEU A 220 -1.15 1.79 -7.27
N GLU A 221 0.07 1.92 -7.79
CA GLU A 221 0.40 2.94 -8.81
C GLU A 221 -0.47 2.78 -10.07
N LYS A 222 -0.66 1.53 -10.52
CA LYS A 222 -1.45 1.19 -11.70
C LYS A 222 -2.96 1.10 -11.45
N TYR A 223 -3.36 1.11 -10.19
CA TYR A 223 -4.77 1.02 -9.84
C TYR A 223 -5.53 2.29 -10.25
N GLU A 224 -6.56 2.12 -11.09
CA GLU A 224 -7.36 3.23 -11.63
C GLU A 224 -8.47 3.72 -10.67
N GLY A 225 -8.75 2.98 -9.60
CA GLY A 225 -9.73 3.36 -8.58
C GLY A 225 -9.20 4.38 -7.59
N THR A 226 -10.05 4.77 -6.66
CA THR A 226 -9.70 5.68 -5.57
C THR A 226 -8.99 4.92 -4.46
N LEU A 227 -7.91 5.49 -3.92
CA LEU A 227 -7.17 4.93 -2.81
C LEU A 227 -7.18 5.91 -1.63
N ILE A 228 -7.56 5.44 -0.46
CA ILE A 228 -7.43 6.18 0.80
C ILE A 228 -6.60 5.30 1.74
N PHE A 229 -5.44 5.79 2.17
CA PHE A 229 -4.56 4.94 2.96
C PHE A 229 -3.85 5.70 4.08
N VAL A 230 -3.63 5.00 5.17
CA VAL A 230 -2.77 5.44 6.27
C VAL A 230 -1.42 4.79 6.08
N SER A 231 -0.34 5.55 6.12
CA SER A 231 1.01 5.01 6.18
C SER A 231 1.96 5.97 6.88
N HIS A 232 2.96 5.41 7.55
CA HIS A 232 4.11 6.13 8.07
C HIS A 232 5.37 5.94 7.21
N ASP A 233 5.28 5.08 6.20
CA ASP A 233 6.36 4.85 5.23
C ASP A 233 6.38 5.98 4.20
N ARG A 234 7.45 6.79 4.25
CA ARG A 234 7.59 7.97 3.40
C ARG A 234 7.78 7.62 1.92
N GLU A 235 8.47 6.54 1.63
CA GLU A 235 8.69 6.10 0.24
C GLU A 235 7.38 5.64 -0.38
N PHE A 236 6.61 4.86 0.36
CA PHE A 236 5.29 4.41 -0.07
C PHE A 236 4.31 5.57 -0.28
N VAL A 237 4.29 6.55 0.64
CA VAL A 237 3.46 7.76 0.48
C VAL A 237 3.90 8.58 -0.73
N SER A 238 5.21 8.79 -0.90
CA SER A 238 5.78 9.60 -2.00
C SER A 238 5.46 9.00 -3.38
N ALA A 239 5.50 7.67 -3.47
CA ALA A 239 5.22 6.98 -4.72
C ALA A 239 3.74 7.02 -5.13
N LEU A 240 2.82 7.04 -4.17
CA LEU A 240 1.40 6.82 -4.45
C LEU A 240 0.55 8.09 -4.33
N ALA A 241 0.81 8.94 -3.33
CA ALA A 241 -0.11 9.99 -2.97
C ALA A 241 -0.11 11.18 -3.95
N ASN A 242 -1.31 11.61 -4.33
CA ASN A 242 -1.54 12.87 -5.02
C ASN A 242 -2.36 13.87 -4.17
N ARG A 243 -2.69 13.47 -2.94
CA ARG A 243 -3.34 14.31 -1.93
C ARG A 243 -2.95 13.84 -0.54
N ILE A 244 -2.64 14.77 0.36
CA ILE A 244 -2.15 14.49 1.71
C ILE A 244 -3.12 15.05 2.73
N LEU A 245 -3.55 14.22 3.66
CA LEU A 245 -4.27 14.62 4.87
C LEU A 245 -3.34 14.46 6.08
N GLU A 246 -2.86 15.56 6.61
CA GLU A 246 -2.05 15.53 7.83
C GLU A 246 -2.94 15.66 9.06
N VAL A 247 -3.00 14.63 9.88
CA VAL A 247 -3.72 14.63 11.16
C VAL A 247 -2.75 15.05 12.26
N ARG A 248 -3.07 16.16 12.95
CA ARG A 248 -2.26 16.73 14.03
C ARG A 248 -2.81 16.36 15.40
N ASN A 249 -1.93 16.38 16.41
CA ASN A 249 -2.31 16.03 17.78
C ASN A 249 -3.29 17.03 18.44
N ASP A 250 -3.41 18.23 17.92
CA ASP A 250 -4.38 19.24 18.34
C ASP A 250 -5.79 19.02 17.78
N GLY A 251 -5.96 17.97 16.96
CA GLY A 251 -7.20 17.62 16.30
C GLY A 251 -7.50 18.42 15.02
N THR A 252 -6.53 19.17 14.53
CA THR A 252 -6.61 19.80 13.20
C THR A 252 -6.19 18.82 12.12
N ILE A 253 -6.82 18.94 10.94
CA ILE A 253 -6.47 18.17 9.76
C ILE A 253 -6.15 19.16 8.65
N SER A 254 -4.92 19.09 8.14
CA SER A 254 -4.47 19.85 6.98
C SER A 254 -4.70 19.02 5.72
N ASP A 255 -5.32 19.62 4.72
CA ASP A 255 -5.61 19.00 3.42
C ASP A 255 -4.77 19.68 2.34
N TYR A 256 -3.87 18.92 1.73
CA TYR A 256 -2.95 19.39 0.70
C TYR A 256 -3.15 18.59 -0.59
N SER A 257 -3.53 19.27 -1.66
CA SER A 257 -3.62 18.67 -3.01
C SER A 257 -2.27 18.78 -3.70
N GLY A 258 -1.60 17.66 -3.92
CA GLY A 258 -0.28 17.56 -4.53
C GLY A 258 0.48 16.33 -4.05
N THR A 259 1.70 16.17 -4.53
CA THR A 259 2.60 15.09 -4.13
C THR A 259 3.14 15.29 -2.71
N TYR A 260 3.69 14.21 -2.14
CA TYR A 260 4.31 14.29 -0.81
C TYR A 260 5.52 15.21 -0.76
N GLU A 261 6.31 15.28 -1.82
CA GLU A 261 7.47 16.18 -1.91
C GLU A 261 7.03 17.66 -1.97
N GLU A 262 5.97 17.98 -2.72
CA GLU A 262 5.40 19.32 -2.76
C GLU A 262 4.85 19.73 -1.40
N TYR A 263 4.17 18.80 -0.71
CA TYR A 263 3.71 18.99 0.65
C TYR A 263 4.88 19.33 1.60
N LEU A 264 5.98 18.55 1.58
CA LEU A 264 7.16 18.82 2.42
C LEU A 264 7.78 20.19 2.14
N ARG A 265 7.86 20.59 0.86
CA ARG A 265 8.35 21.93 0.49
C ARG A 265 7.44 23.03 1.04
N SER A 266 6.12 22.84 0.99
CA SER A 266 5.16 23.82 1.54
C SER A 266 5.32 23.98 3.05
N GLN A 267 5.59 22.89 3.78
CA GLN A 267 5.84 22.94 5.22
C GLN A 267 7.14 23.67 5.57
N ALA A 268 8.20 23.46 4.78
CA ALA A 268 9.49 24.12 4.98
C ALA A 268 9.44 25.63 4.71
N LEU A 269 8.46 26.14 3.97
CA LEU A 269 8.27 27.56 3.69
C LEU A 269 7.41 28.27 4.76
N THR A 270 6.66 27.51 5.55
CA THR A 270 5.71 28.04 6.55
C THR A 270 6.21 27.91 7.99
N GLY A 271 7.34 27.26 8.24
CA GLY A 271 8.03 27.12 9.53
C GLY A 271 9.28 27.97 9.57
#